data_528d138ab1c75c0f3019c16e160b136b
#
_entry.id   528d138ab1c75c0f3019c16e160b136b
#
_cell.length_a   1.000
_cell.length_b   1.000
_cell.length_c   1.000
_cell.angle_alpha   90.00
_cell.angle_beta   90.00
_cell.angle_gamma   90.00
#
_symmetry.space_group_name_H-M   'P 1'
#
loop_
_entity.id
_entity.type
_entity.pdbx_description
1 polymer ?
#
loop_
_entity_poly.entity_id
_entity_poly.type
_entity_poly.pdbx_seq_one_letter_code
_entity_poly.pdbx_strand_id
1 'polypeptide(L)'
;MADFKAHLSSGIANGACIAGLGYMIKCISPMETGAVFILGTIGALLPDLDSDTGKPLALLFQLLSVLIPIMLYPYARILATPDMPFLLCYFTLFYLFINYFVCSILKKITKHRGIMHSIPFSILCGELAFLMLYPSGLTLAVFGSFAVFSGSLLHLVLDELNSMSIKFGFIVVLKNSSGSALKFFSPYIISTIGTYLLIMLSGTVIASKFIFIPWLTPVTP
;
A
#
# COMPACT_ATOMS: atom_id res chain seq x y z
N MET A 1 10.84 -9.24 -14.72
CA MET A 1 9.99 -8.18 -14.19
C MET A 1 9.16 -7.61 -15.30
N ALA A 2 7.93 -7.27 -15.04
CA ALA A 2 7.14 -6.44 -15.92
C ALA A 2 7.74 -5.02 -15.98
N ASP A 3 7.39 -4.24 -16.99
CA ASP A 3 7.80 -2.84 -17.05
C ASP A 3 6.88 -1.96 -16.18
N PHE A 4 7.32 -0.75 -15.89
CA PHE A 4 6.55 0.21 -15.10
C PHE A 4 5.14 0.46 -15.66
N LYS A 5 5.00 0.46 -17.01
CA LYS A 5 3.70 0.67 -17.65
C LYS A 5 2.73 -0.48 -17.38
N ALA A 6 3.24 -1.72 -17.35
CA ALA A 6 2.42 -2.89 -17.03
C ALA A 6 1.93 -2.84 -15.57
N HIS A 7 2.79 -2.48 -14.60
CA HIS A 7 2.39 -2.33 -13.21
C HIS A 7 1.41 -1.17 -13.02
N LEU A 8 1.63 -0.04 -13.68
CA LEU A 8 0.71 1.10 -13.61
C LEU A 8 -0.66 0.75 -14.22
N SER A 9 -0.71 0.14 -15.42
CA SER A 9 -1.97 -0.21 -16.06
C SER A 9 -2.74 -1.28 -15.29
N SER A 10 -2.07 -2.26 -14.71
CA SER A 10 -2.71 -3.24 -13.84
C SER A 10 -3.22 -2.62 -12.54
N GLY A 11 -2.49 -1.66 -11.97
CA GLY A 11 -2.94 -0.90 -10.81
C GLY A 11 -4.19 -0.06 -11.11
N ILE A 12 -4.24 0.60 -12.27
CA ILE A 12 -5.42 1.33 -12.76
C ILE A 12 -6.62 0.38 -12.88
N ALA A 13 -6.43 -0.78 -13.50
CA ALA A 13 -7.48 -1.78 -13.64
C ALA A 13 -7.97 -2.30 -12.29
N ASN A 14 -7.06 -2.63 -11.36
CA ASN A 14 -7.38 -3.06 -10.01
C ASN A 14 -8.16 -1.99 -9.24
N GLY A 15 -7.65 -0.75 -9.24
CA GLY A 15 -8.31 0.38 -8.58
C GLY A 15 -9.72 0.62 -9.14
N ALA A 16 -9.87 0.61 -10.47
CA ALA A 16 -11.17 0.77 -11.12
C ALA A 16 -12.15 -0.36 -10.78
N CYS A 17 -11.68 -1.61 -10.73
CA CYS A 17 -12.50 -2.77 -10.40
C CYS A 17 -13.05 -2.68 -8.95
N ILE A 18 -12.16 -2.43 -7.97
CA ILE A 18 -12.57 -2.42 -6.55
C ILE A 18 -13.41 -1.17 -6.23
N ALA A 19 -13.00 0.00 -6.74
CA ALA A 19 -13.76 1.23 -6.57
C ALA A 19 -15.13 1.15 -7.24
N GLY A 20 -15.18 0.63 -8.48
CA GLY A 20 -16.42 0.42 -9.21
C GLY A 20 -17.36 -0.56 -8.51
N LEU A 21 -16.83 -1.68 -8.01
CA LEU A 21 -17.61 -2.64 -7.22
C LEU A 21 -18.21 -1.97 -5.99
N GLY A 22 -17.40 -1.27 -5.19
CA GLY A 22 -17.86 -0.60 -3.97
C GLY A 22 -18.94 0.46 -4.25
N TYR A 23 -18.80 1.19 -5.36
CA TYR A 23 -19.81 2.15 -5.80
C TYR A 23 -21.10 1.49 -6.28
N MET A 24 -21.00 0.43 -7.10
CA MET A 24 -22.18 -0.29 -7.63
C MET A 24 -23.04 -0.92 -6.54
N ILE A 25 -22.42 -1.49 -5.49
CA ILE A 25 -23.12 -2.03 -4.33
C ILE A 25 -23.51 -0.96 -3.30
N LYS A 26 -23.29 0.33 -3.61
CA LYS A 26 -23.62 1.49 -2.79
C LYS A 26 -22.98 1.50 -1.39
N CYS A 27 -21.82 0.86 -1.24
CA CYS A 27 -21.07 0.84 0.01
C CYS A 27 -20.18 2.07 0.21
N ILE A 28 -19.74 2.70 -0.88
CA ILE A 28 -18.87 3.89 -0.86
C ILE A 28 -19.49 5.02 -1.69
N SER A 29 -19.25 6.26 -1.25
CA SER A 29 -19.68 7.47 -1.94
C SER A 29 -18.85 7.73 -3.22
N PRO A 30 -19.29 8.61 -4.14
CA PRO A 30 -18.50 8.98 -5.33
C PRO A 30 -17.10 9.51 -4.99
N MET A 31 -16.96 10.26 -3.88
CA MET A 31 -15.67 10.78 -3.43
C MET A 31 -14.75 9.67 -2.91
N GLU A 32 -15.28 8.76 -2.13
CA GLU A 32 -14.55 7.57 -1.64
C GLU A 32 -14.16 6.64 -2.79
N THR A 33 -14.99 6.54 -3.83
CA THR A 33 -14.68 5.78 -5.06
C THR A 33 -13.40 6.29 -5.70
N GLY A 34 -13.24 7.62 -5.82
CA GLY A 34 -12.00 8.24 -6.32
C GLY A 34 -10.79 7.90 -5.43
N ALA A 35 -10.96 7.95 -4.11
CA ALA A 35 -9.89 7.60 -3.17
C ALA A 35 -9.47 6.12 -3.29
N VAL A 36 -10.42 5.19 -3.33
CA VAL A 36 -10.17 3.75 -3.49
C VAL A 36 -9.48 3.45 -4.84
N PHE A 37 -9.90 4.11 -5.91
CA PHE A 37 -9.26 4.00 -7.23
C PHE A 37 -7.78 4.39 -7.18
N ILE A 38 -7.46 5.55 -6.59
CA ILE A 38 -6.09 6.05 -6.46
C ILE A 38 -5.25 5.09 -5.60
N LEU A 39 -5.80 4.64 -4.47
CA LEU A 39 -5.13 3.72 -3.55
C LEU A 39 -4.81 2.38 -4.20
N GLY A 40 -5.75 1.81 -4.96
CA GLY A 40 -5.51 0.56 -5.70
C GLY A 40 -4.45 0.70 -6.79
N THR A 41 -4.42 1.86 -7.45
CA THR A 41 -3.39 2.17 -8.45
C THR A 41 -2.01 2.28 -7.82
N ILE A 42 -1.89 2.98 -6.70
CA ILE A 42 -0.63 3.14 -5.97
C ILE A 42 -0.19 1.83 -5.34
N GLY A 43 -1.12 1.03 -4.81
CA GLY A 43 -0.85 -0.29 -4.27
C GLY A 43 -0.01 -1.15 -5.21
N ALA A 44 -0.32 -1.11 -6.51
CA ALA A 44 0.44 -1.82 -7.53
C ALA A 44 1.86 -1.28 -7.80
N LEU A 45 2.22 -0.13 -7.25
CA LEU A 45 3.55 0.46 -7.39
C LEU A 45 4.40 0.34 -6.11
N LEU A 46 3.78 -0.04 -4.97
CA LEU A 46 4.46 -0.12 -3.67
C LEU A 46 5.63 -1.13 -3.63
N PRO A 47 5.56 -2.33 -4.26
CA PRO A 47 6.70 -3.23 -4.25
C PRO A 47 7.97 -2.65 -4.90
N ASP A 48 7.83 -1.73 -5.85
CA ASP A 48 8.94 -1.05 -6.52
C ASP A 48 9.62 0.06 -5.69
N LEU A 49 9.21 0.26 -4.43
CA LEU A 49 9.86 1.22 -3.52
C LEU A 49 11.34 0.89 -3.25
N ASP A 50 11.76 -0.36 -3.47
CA ASP A 50 13.16 -0.78 -3.36
C ASP A 50 13.92 -0.76 -4.70
N SER A 51 13.31 -0.24 -5.77
CA SER A 51 13.97 -0.16 -7.06
C SER A 51 15.08 0.91 -7.04
N ASP A 52 16.26 0.53 -7.53
CA ASP A 52 17.47 1.38 -7.46
C ASP A 52 17.43 2.61 -8.37
N THR A 53 16.50 2.67 -9.31
CA THR A 53 16.61 3.66 -10.39
C THR A 53 15.30 4.33 -10.76
N GLY A 54 15.37 5.64 -10.82
CA GLY A 54 14.71 6.40 -11.85
C GLY A 54 13.48 7.19 -11.47
N LYS A 55 12.90 7.77 -12.50
CA LYS A 55 11.70 8.60 -12.50
C LYS A 55 10.48 7.95 -11.81
N PRO A 56 10.21 6.62 -11.98
CA PRO A 56 9.09 5.96 -11.32
C PRO A 56 9.15 6.01 -9.79
N LEU A 57 10.33 5.76 -9.21
CA LEU A 57 10.52 5.82 -7.78
C LEU A 57 10.33 7.23 -7.23
N ALA A 58 10.90 8.23 -7.89
CA ALA A 58 10.73 9.63 -7.50
C ALA A 58 9.25 10.05 -7.54
N LEU A 59 8.53 9.66 -8.61
CA LEU A 59 7.09 9.91 -8.72
C LEU A 59 6.31 9.25 -7.59
N LEU A 60 6.62 8.00 -7.26
CA LEU A 60 5.96 7.28 -6.18
C LEU A 60 6.17 7.96 -4.82
N PHE A 61 7.39 8.39 -4.50
CA PHE A 61 7.65 9.14 -3.27
C PHE A 61 6.95 10.49 -3.24
N GLN A 62 6.87 11.19 -4.38
CA GLN A 62 6.10 12.43 -4.48
C GLN A 62 4.60 12.18 -4.23
N LEU A 63 4.01 11.14 -4.81
CA LEU A 63 2.63 10.77 -4.56
C LEU A 63 2.38 10.40 -3.09
N LEU A 64 3.24 9.58 -2.50
CA LEU A 64 3.15 9.18 -1.10
C LEU A 64 3.31 10.37 -0.15
N SER A 65 4.17 11.34 -0.48
CA SER A 65 4.37 12.54 0.34
C SER A 65 3.14 13.47 0.39
N VAL A 66 2.22 13.32 -0.55
CA VAL A 66 0.93 14.03 -0.55
C VAL A 66 -0.17 13.16 0.08
N LEU A 67 -0.25 11.89 -0.30
CA LEU A 67 -1.33 11.01 0.16
C LEU A 67 -1.23 10.63 1.63
N ILE A 68 -0.05 10.30 2.13
CA ILE A 68 0.13 9.90 3.53
C ILE A 68 -0.36 10.99 4.49
N PRO A 69 0.06 12.27 4.36
CA PRO A 69 -0.47 13.30 5.25
C PRO A 69 -1.98 13.54 5.08
N ILE A 70 -2.55 13.41 3.89
CA ILE A 70 -4.01 13.47 3.69
C ILE A 70 -4.70 12.35 4.49
N MET A 71 -4.22 11.11 4.39
CA MET A 71 -4.78 9.97 5.12
C MET A 71 -4.60 10.10 6.64
N LEU A 72 -3.51 10.71 7.11
CA LEU A 72 -3.24 10.94 8.53
C LEU A 72 -3.88 12.22 9.09
N TYR A 73 -4.43 13.08 8.24
CA TYR A 73 -5.05 14.34 8.67
C TYR A 73 -6.16 14.17 9.72
N PRO A 74 -7.06 13.16 9.66
CA PRO A 74 -8.05 12.93 10.71
C PRO A 74 -7.45 12.73 12.11
N TYR A 75 -6.23 12.17 12.19
CA TYR A 75 -5.50 12.04 13.46
C TYR A 75 -4.85 13.36 13.88
N ALA A 76 -4.26 14.09 12.92
CA ALA A 76 -3.56 15.33 13.18
C ALA A 76 -4.49 16.43 13.74
N ARG A 77 -5.71 16.55 13.22
CA ARG A 77 -6.70 17.52 13.69
C ARG A 77 -7.18 17.33 15.13
N ILE A 78 -6.93 16.14 15.73
CA ILE A 78 -7.23 15.89 17.14
C ILE A 78 -6.19 16.58 18.05
N LEU A 79 -4.96 16.75 17.54
CA LEU A 79 -3.83 17.28 18.31
C LEU A 79 -3.74 18.81 18.23
N ALA A 80 -4.25 19.41 17.16
CA ALA A 80 -4.20 20.86 16.95
C ALA A 80 -5.40 21.35 16.13
N THR A 81 -5.79 22.62 16.37
CA THR A 81 -6.76 23.31 15.52
C THR A 81 -6.16 23.55 14.13
N PRO A 82 -6.84 23.14 13.05
CA PRO A 82 -6.28 23.22 11.70
C PRO A 82 -6.41 24.64 11.14
N ASP A 83 -5.57 25.55 11.59
CA ASP A 83 -5.40 26.85 10.97
C ASP A 83 -4.44 26.79 9.76
N MET A 84 -4.38 27.85 8.97
CA MET A 84 -3.53 27.89 7.77
C MET A 84 -2.04 27.66 8.06
N PRO A 85 -1.42 28.27 9.08
CA PRO A 85 -0.04 27.98 9.46
C PRO A 85 0.19 26.51 9.80
N PHE A 86 -0.71 25.89 10.56
CA PHE A 86 -0.64 24.47 10.89
C PHE A 86 -0.67 23.59 9.63
N LEU A 87 -1.61 23.85 8.70
CA LEU A 87 -1.73 23.06 7.48
C LEU A 87 -0.48 23.20 6.60
N LEU A 88 0.04 24.41 6.42
CA LEU A 88 1.27 24.63 5.65
C LEU A 88 2.47 23.90 6.27
N CYS A 89 2.66 24.02 7.57
CA CYS A 89 3.73 23.31 8.27
C CYS A 89 3.55 21.80 8.18
N TYR A 90 2.34 21.27 8.41
CA TYR A 90 2.02 19.86 8.40
C TYR A 90 2.36 19.22 7.05
N PHE A 91 1.80 19.74 5.94
CA PHE A 91 2.07 19.18 4.62
C PHE A 91 3.51 19.37 4.17
N THR A 92 4.14 20.50 4.48
CA THR A 92 5.54 20.77 4.12
C THR A 92 6.49 19.81 4.86
N LEU A 93 6.30 19.65 6.18
CA LEU A 93 7.12 18.73 6.98
C LEU A 93 6.98 17.28 6.51
N PHE A 94 5.76 16.82 6.23
CA PHE A 94 5.54 15.48 5.68
C PHE A 94 6.19 15.31 4.31
N TYR A 95 6.06 16.31 3.43
CA TYR A 95 6.70 16.27 2.12
C TYR A 95 8.22 16.12 2.23
N LEU A 96 8.87 16.95 3.05
CA LEU A 96 10.30 16.91 3.27
C LEU A 96 10.71 15.58 3.94
N PHE A 97 9.99 15.16 4.97
CA PHE A 97 10.28 13.94 5.70
C PHE A 97 10.22 12.71 4.78
N ILE A 98 9.17 12.56 3.98
CA ILE A 98 9.02 11.40 3.10
C ILE A 98 10.03 11.42 1.96
N ASN A 99 10.20 12.55 1.26
CA ASN A 99 11.08 12.60 0.09
C ASN A 99 12.57 12.56 0.43
N TYR A 100 12.98 13.15 1.54
CA TYR A 100 14.39 13.23 1.88
C TYR A 100 14.82 12.22 2.94
N PHE A 101 14.04 12.07 4.00
CA PHE A 101 14.42 11.19 5.11
C PHE A 101 14.01 9.74 4.84
N VAL A 102 12.72 9.47 4.60
CA VAL A 102 12.22 8.10 4.37
C VAL A 102 12.84 7.51 3.11
N CYS A 103 12.86 8.25 2.00
CA CYS A 103 13.47 7.82 0.75
C CYS A 103 14.96 7.47 0.93
N SER A 104 15.72 8.30 1.65
CA SER A 104 17.14 8.05 1.90
C SER A 104 17.39 6.82 2.77
N ILE A 105 16.56 6.61 3.79
CA ILE A 105 16.64 5.42 4.67
C ILE A 105 16.28 4.17 3.87
N LEU A 106 15.18 4.19 3.14
CA LEU A 106 14.75 3.04 2.35
C LEU A 106 15.82 2.64 1.34
N LYS A 107 16.39 3.57 0.60
CA LYS A 107 17.48 3.28 -0.35
C LYS A 107 18.73 2.67 0.31
N LYS A 108 18.98 2.95 1.59
CA LYS A 108 20.12 2.37 2.33
C LYS A 108 19.84 0.99 2.90
N ILE A 109 18.59 0.74 3.32
CA ILE A 109 18.20 -0.47 4.04
C ILE A 109 17.70 -1.55 3.06
N THR A 110 17.02 -1.13 1.98
CA THR A 110 16.44 -2.04 1.02
C THR A 110 17.41 -2.34 -0.11
N LYS A 111 17.53 -3.62 -0.44
CA LYS A 111 18.17 -4.07 -1.67
C LYS A 111 17.08 -4.50 -2.64
N HIS A 112 17.25 -4.19 -3.88
CA HIS A 112 16.33 -4.58 -4.95
C HIS A 112 15.92 -6.06 -4.84
N ARG A 113 14.60 -6.34 -4.94
CA ARG A 113 13.98 -7.64 -4.69
C ARG A 113 14.15 -8.18 -3.27
N GLY A 114 14.24 -7.28 -2.29
CA GLY A 114 14.20 -7.60 -0.87
C GLY A 114 12.82 -8.06 -0.40
N ILE A 115 12.49 -7.76 0.85
CA ILE A 115 11.20 -8.12 1.46
C ILE A 115 10.00 -7.40 0.81
N MET A 116 10.21 -6.26 0.14
CA MET A 116 9.14 -5.50 -0.50
C MET A 116 8.48 -6.27 -1.65
N HIS A 117 9.24 -7.13 -2.34
CA HIS A 117 8.68 -8.09 -3.29
C HIS A 117 8.29 -9.38 -2.58
N SER A 118 7.30 -9.33 -1.69
CA SER A 118 6.80 -10.49 -0.95
C SER A 118 5.33 -10.35 -0.56
N ILE A 119 4.66 -11.48 -0.38
CA ILE A 119 3.27 -11.52 0.09
C ILE A 119 3.10 -10.85 1.46
N PRO A 120 3.97 -11.10 2.47
CA PRO A 120 3.90 -10.40 3.74
C PRO A 120 3.95 -8.88 3.62
N PHE A 121 4.77 -8.33 2.72
CA PHE A 121 4.80 -6.90 2.49
C PHE A 121 3.47 -6.36 1.93
N SER A 122 2.83 -7.10 1.00
CA SER A 122 1.51 -6.73 0.48
C SER A 122 0.45 -6.71 1.58
N ILE A 123 0.48 -7.69 2.50
CA ILE A 123 -0.40 -7.72 3.69
C ILE A 123 -0.15 -6.49 4.56
N LEU A 124 1.11 -6.21 4.88
CA LEU A 124 1.48 -5.04 5.69
C LEU A 124 0.99 -3.73 5.06
N CYS A 125 1.14 -3.55 3.75
CA CYS A 125 0.64 -2.37 3.06
C CYS A 125 -0.89 -2.23 3.19
N GLY A 126 -1.63 -3.32 3.07
CA GLY A 126 -3.08 -3.34 3.29
C GLY A 126 -3.46 -2.97 4.73
N GLU A 127 -2.80 -3.56 5.73
CA GLU A 127 -3.05 -3.26 7.15
C GLU A 127 -2.74 -1.80 7.50
N LEU A 128 -1.62 -1.26 7.02
CA LEU A 128 -1.28 0.15 7.22
C LEU A 128 -2.30 1.09 6.55
N ALA A 129 -2.73 0.78 5.33
CA ALA A 129 -3.78 1.54 4.66
C ALA A 129 -5.10 1.50 5.45
N PHE A 130 -5.47 0.34 6.02
CA PHE A 130 -6.63 0.22 6.90
C PHE A 130 -6.54 1.16 8.11
N LEU A 131 -5.43 1.09 8.84
CA LEU A 131 -5.23 1.93 10.03
C LEU A 131 -5.27 3.42 9.71
N MET A 132 -4.68 3.83 8.58
CA MET A 132 -4.66 5.22 8.14
C MET A 132 -6.05 5.73 7.74
N LEU A 133 -6.88 4.88 7.12
CA LEU A 133 -8.22 5.23 6.65
C LEU A 133 -9.31 5.06 7.72
N TYR A 134 -9.05 4.26 8.76
CA TYR A 134 -10.06 3.92 9.77
C TYR A 134 -10.80 5.12 10.39
N PRO A 135 -10.14 6.27 10.69
CA PRO A 135 -10.83 7.43 11.22
C PRO A 135 -11.79 8.11 10.23
N SER A 136 -11.63 7.83 8.94
CA SER A 136 -12.49 8.37 7.88
C SER A 136 -13.71 7.49 7.61
N GLY A 137 -13.79 6.32 8.25
CA GLY A 137 -14.91 5.38 8.17
C GLY A 137 -14.48 3.97 7.89
N LEU A 138 -15.18 3.01 8.52
CA LEU A 138 -14.86 1.58 8.41
C LEU A 138 -14.95 1.08 6.96
N THR A 139 -15.98 1.49 6.23
CA THR A 139 -16.19 1.05 4.83
C THR A 139 -15.05 1.51 3.93
N LEU A 140 -14.67 2.78 4.03
CA LEU A 140 -13.52 3.31 3.28
C LEU A 140 -12.23 2.59 3.66
N ALA A 141 -12.03 2.32 4.95
CA ALA A 141 -10.85 1.59 5.43
C ALA A 141 -10.78 0.17 4.83
N VAL A 142 -11.89 -0.55 4.78
CA VAL A 142 -11.96 -1.90 4.20
C VAL A 142 -11.69 -1.88 2.70
N PHE A 143 -12.41 -1.04 1.94
CA PHE A 143 -12.24 -0.98 0.48
C PHE A 143 -10.86 -0.45 0.09
N GLY A 144 -10.35 0.59 0.78
CA GLY A 144 -9.05 1.17 0.53
C GLY A 144 -7.90 0.21 0.86
N SER A 145 -7.96 -0.49 2.00
CA SER A 145 -6.97 -1.49 2.38
C SER A 145 -6.94 -2.67 1.41
N PHE A 146 -8.12 -3.16 1.02
CA PHE A 146 -8.23 -4.24 0.04
C PHE A 146 -7.70 -3.82 -1.33
N ALA A 147 -7.97 -2.58 -1.77
CA ALA A 147 -7.45 -2.05 -3.02
C ALA A 147 -5.91 -1.94 -3.02
N VAL A 148 -5.31 -1.49 -1.91
CA VAL A 148 -3.84 -1.43 -1.76
C VAL A 148 -3.23 -2.83 -1.74
N PHE A 149 -3.77 -3.73 -0.93
CA PHE A 149 -3.31 -5.12 -0.82
C PHE A 149 -3.36 -5.84 -2.17
N SER A 150 -4.53 -5.82 -2.83
CA SER A 150 -4.72 -6.50 -4.11
C SER A 150 -3.89 -5.88 -5.23
N GLY A 151 -3.70 -4.56 -5.24
CA GLY A 151 -2.79 -3.87 -6.16
C GLY A 151 -1.35 -4.35 -5.99
N SER A 152 -0.85 -4.38 -4.75
CA SER A 152 0.49 -4.88 -4.43
C SER A 152 0.65 -6.37 -4.79
N LEU A 153 -0.35 -7.20 -4.49
CA LEU A 153 -0.33 -8.61 -4.85
C LEU A 153 -0.34 -8.80 -6.38
N LEU A 154 -1.12 -8.02 -7.11
CA LEU A 154 -1.18 -8.07 -8.58
C LEU A 154 0.16 -7.70 -9.21
N HIS A 155 0.89 -6.73 -8.64
CA HIS A 155 2.27 -6.44 -9.04
C HIS A 155 3.16 -7.68 -8.96
N LEU A 156 3.15 -8.38 -7.81
CA LEU A 156 3.96 -9.59 -7.60
C LEU A 156 3.59 -10.70 -8.59
N VAL A 157 2.29 -10.87 -8.85
CA VAL A 157 1.80 -11.87 -9.82
C VAL A 157 2.28 -11.53 -11.23
N LEU A 158 2.22 -10.26 -11.64
CA LEU A 158 2.72 -9.83 -12.96
C LEU A 158 4.23 -10.04 -13.09
N ASP A 159 4.99 -9.79 -12.06
CA ASP A 159 6.43 -10.05 -12.06
C ASP A 159 6.74 -11.52 -12.19
N GLU A 160 5.98 -12.38 -11.51
CA GLU A 160 6.14 -13.83 -11.61
C GLU A 160 5.76 -14.32 -13.02
N LEU A 161 4.64 -13.87 -13.58
CA LEU A 161 4.23 -14.21 -14.94
C LEU A 161 5.26 -13.77 -15.99
N ASN A 162 5.85 -12.57 -15.84
CA ASN A 162 6.91 -12.10 -16.74
C ASN A 162 8.26 -12.81 -16.53
N SER A 163 8.42 -13.55 -15.43
CA SER A 163 9.58 -14.42 -15.23
C SER A 163 9.50 -15.72 -16.04
N MET A 164 8.31 -16.08 -16.51
CA MET A 164 8.07 -17.23 -17.39
C MET A 164 8.17 -16.78 -18.84
N SER A 165 8.87 -17.52 -19.68
CA SER A 165 8.90 -17.31 -21.12
C SER A 165 8.45 -18.56 -21.85
N ILE A 166 7.53 -18.40 -22.79
CA ILE A 166 7.07 -19.50 -23.63
C ILE A 166 7.98 -19.55 -24.87
N LYS A 167 8.69 -20.67 -25.04
CA LYS A 167 9.46 -20.94 -26.24
C LYS A 167 8.72 -21.99 -27.08
N PHE A 168 8.74 -21.81 -28.40
CA PHE A 168 8.11 -22.73 -29.37
C PHE A 168 6.61 -23.00 -29.15
N GLY A 169 5.86 -22.03 -28.56
CA GLY A 169 4.41 -22.12 -28.42
C GLY A 169 3.88 -22.96 -27.26
N PHE A 170 4.69 -23.86 -26.65
CA PHE A 170 4.25 -24.75 -25.57
C PHE A 170 5.33 -25.13 -24.55
N ILE A 171 6.57 -24.71 -24.72
CA ILE A 171 7.63 -24.97 -23.73
C ILE A 171 7.75 -23.77 -22.81
N VAL A 172 7.29 -23.88 -21.57
CA VAL A 172 7.50 -22.88 -20.51
C VAL A 172 8.93 -22.96 -20.03
N VAL A 173 9.74 -21.94 -20.31
CA VAL A 173 11.11 -21.81 -19.81
C VAL A 173 11.09 -20.82 -18.65
N LEU A 174 11.43 -21.31 -17.47
CA LEU A 174 11.59 -20.48 -16.28
C LEU A 174 12.91 -19.69 -16.37
N LYS A 175 12.84 -18.37 -16.20
CA LYS A 175 14.04 -17.55 -16.01
C LYS A 175 14.59 -17.78 -14.60
N ASN A 176 15.87 -17.48 -14.39
CA ASN A 176 16.50 -17.57 -13.06
C ASN A 176 15.82 -16.71 -11.98
N SER A 177 14.91 -15.83 -12.37
CA SER A 177 14.12 -14.97 -11.48
C SER A 177 12.74 -15.54 -11.12
N SER A 178 12.36 -16.71 -11.63
CA SER A 178 11.09 -17.36 -11.29
C SER A 178 11.09 -17.78 -9.83
N GLY A 179 9.95 -17.62 -9.12
CA GLY A 179 9.82 -17.87 -7.69
C GLY A 179 10.36 -16.75 -6.79
N SER A 180 10.84 -15.64 -7.36
CA SER A 180 11.43 -14.54 -6.57
C SER A 180 10.44 -13.45 -6.20
N ALA A 181 9.26 -13.38 -6.81
CA ALA A 181 8.26 -12.35 -6.55
C ALA A 181 7.18 -12.82 -5.55
N LEU A 182 6.68 -14.05 -5.67
CA LEU A 182 5.68 -14.62 -4.76
C LEU A 182 6.34 -15.38 -3.59
N LYS A 183 7.16 -14.69 -2.81
CA LYS A 183 7.87 -15.28 -1.67
C LYS A 183 7.27 -14.85 -0.33
N PHE A 184 7.52 -15.65 0.70
CA PHE A 184 7.14 -15.35 2.08
C PHE A 184 8.31 -14.83 2.91
N PHE A 185 9.54 -15.09 2.48
CA PHE A 185 10.76 -14.76 3.22
C PHE A 185 11.75 -14.01 2.33
N SER A 186 12.47 -13.08 2.93
CA SER A 186 13.61 -12.42 2.30
C SER A 186 14.90 -13.20 2.61
N PRO A 187 15.92 -13.13 1.75
CA PRO A 187 17.27 -13.59 2.11
C PRO A 187 17.83 -12.88 3.35
N TYR A 188 17.29 -11.73 3.69
CA TYR A 188 17.69 -10.95 4.88
C TYR A 188 16.74 -11.23 6.03
N ILE A 189 17.20 -12.06 6.99
CA ILE A 189 16.38 -12.52 8.12
C ILE A 189 15.83 -11.36 8.97
N ILE A 190 16.61 -10.30 9.17
CA ILE A 190 16.20 -9.12 9.95
C ILE A 190 15.00 -8.42 9.28
N SER A 191 15.04 -8.24 7.96
CA SER A 191 13.93 -7.65 7.21
C SER A 191 12.68 -8.52 7.27
N THR A 192 12.85 -9.85 7.22
CA THR A 192 11.74 -10.80 7.36
C THR A 192 11.11 -10.70 8.73
N ILE A 193 11.90 -10.82 9.80
CA ILE A 193 11.41 -10.73 11.18
C ILE A 193 10.72 -9.37 11.42
N GLY A 194 11.35 -8.27 10.99
CA GLY A 194 10.78 -6.92 11.12
C GLY A 194 9.42 -6.79 10.45
N THR A 195 9.26 -7.31 9.22
CA THR A 195 7.99 -7.27 8.50
C THR A 195 6.91 -8.07 9.22
N TYR A 196 7.21 -9.30 9.68
CA TYR A 196 6.24 -10.11 10.41
C TYR A 196 5.86 -9.50 11.77
N LEU A 197 6.81 -8.90 12.48
CA LEU A 197 6.51 -8.16 13.72
C LEU A 197 5.59 -6.97 13.46
N LEU A 198 5.80 -6.23 12.37
CA LEU A 198 4.93 -5.12 11.99
C LEU A 198 3.52 -5.61 11.60
N ILE A 199 3.38 -6.71 10.87
CA ILE A 199 2.09 -7.33 10.56
C ILE A 199 1.37 -7.73 11.85
N MET A 200 2.05 -8.40 12.78
CA MET A 200 1.45 -8.77 14.06
C MET A 200 1.01 -7.55 14.87
N LEU A 201 1.84 -6.52 14.91
CA LEU A 201 1.52 -5.28 15.64
C LEU A 201 0.33 -4.54 15.01
N SER A 202 0.35 -4.31 13.69
CA SER A 202 -0.77 -3.64 12.99
C SER A 202 -2.04 -4.49 13.05
N GLY A 203 -1.94 -5.82 12.88
CA GLY A 203 -3.07 -6.75 13.00
C GLY A 203 -3.70 -6.75 14.39
N THR A 204 -2.89 -6.71 15.48
CA THR A 204 -3.42 -6.60 16.85
C THR A 204 -4.14 -5.27 17.08
N VAL A 205 -3.60 -4.16 16.55
CA VAL A 205 -4.26 -2.85 16.61
C VAL A 205 -5.56 -2.86 15.82
N ILE A 206 -5.62 -3.47 14.65
CA ILE A 206 -6.85 -3.64 13.87
C ILE A 206 -7.85 -4.49 14.65
N ALA A 207 -7.44 -5.64 15.15
CA ALA A 207 -8.30 -6.52 15.93
C ALA A 207 -8.91 -5.82 17.16
N SER A 208 -8.13 -4.99 17.85
CA SER A 208 -8.63 -4.21 18.98
C SER A 208 -9.78 -3.26 18.61
N LYS A 209 -9.79 -2.71 17.38
CA LYS A 209 -10.88 -1.85 16.90
C LYS A 209 -12.21 -2.60 16.79
N PHE A 210 -12.18 -3.89 16.49
CA PHE A 210 -13.37 -4.73 16.39
C PHE A 210 -13.81 -5.32 17.74
N ILE A 211 -12.86 -5.60 18.65
CA ILE A 211 -13.16 -6.18 19.96
C ILE A 211 -13.76 -5.14 20.91
N PHE A 212 -13.29 -3.89 20.87
CA PHE A 212 -13.73 -2.84 21.80
C PHE A 212 -15.00 -2.09 21.38
N ILE A 213 -15.42 -2.14 20.11
CA ILE A 213 -16.63 -1.46 19.62
C ILE A 213 -17.91 -1.94 20.35
N PRO A 214 -18.16 -3.25 20.58
CA PRO A 214 -19.39 -3.71 21.21
C PRO A 214 -19.58 -3.27 22.67
N TRP A 215 -18.49 -2.94 23.38
CA TRP A 215 -18.53 -2.63 24.83
C TRP A 215 -18.62 -1.12 25.12
N LEU A 216 -18.45 -0.27 24.11
CA LEU A 216 -18.43 1.19 24.26
C LEU A 216 -19.68 1.91 23.77
N THR A 217 -20.60 1.21 23.10
CA THR A 217 -21.92 1.75 22.79
C THR A 217 -22.87 1.38 23.93
N PRO A 218 -23.28 2.32 24.81
CA PRO A 218 -24.42 2.05 25.69
C PRO A 218 -25.62 1.79 24.79
N VAL A 219 -26.26 0.64 24.98
CA VAL A 219 -27.60 0.36 24.45
C VAL A 219 -28.50 1.40 25.10
N THR A 220 -28.72 2.52 24.40
CA THR A 220 -29.80 3.44 24.82
C THR A 220 -31.11 2.77 24.50
N PRO A 221 -32.00 2.63 25.48
CA PRO A 221 -33.33 2.01 25.33
C PRO A 221 -34.20 2.81 24.38
#